data_2f184912c17b08ca5956dfb21e017f31
#
_entry.id   2f184912c17b08ca5956dfb21e017f31
#
_cell.length_a   1.000
_cell.length_b   1.000
_cell.length_c   1.000
_cell.angle_alpha   90.00
_cell.angle_beta   90.00
_cell.angle_gamma   90.00
#
_symmetry.space_group_name_H-M   'P 1'
#
loop_
_entity.id
_entity.type
_entity.pdbx_description
1 polymer ?
#
loop_
_entity_poly.entity_id
_entity_poly.type
_entity_poly.pdbx_seq_one_letter_code
_entity_poly.pdbx_strand_id
1 'polypeptide(L)'
;REPILNGVIIGSGYVLLLMLYFLGVLSYVLQNGIALGLSYNDRLTANTGGGLSIILMYAYIPALILIYISKPSKISLIICLLLSVFCGLIYYVVIGGSRNVLAAGIFSLIYLALYFKHITKKFLALIIVCGVFTLMILELYRYANNITDAINFIMNGGMEVILFAFESFSPMHAVININEALDKRLIEPQYLSTFFNEFSIIIPRFLWEDKPINVLNNGYFYTTEVLSLDTNLTMSPTFLGTSLIMFGSWFYWVGGFISGVILFVFDRSFSHSSNLYWKIILLSSVGYLFFWVRDGFEVFCYILIKFFIVMFIYKNLTIIYKSLARKNEF
;
A
#
# COMPACT_ATOMS: atom_id res chain seq x y z
N ARG A 1 15.49 19.16 19.68
CA ARG A 1 15.86 18.93 18.25
C ARG A 1 16.94 17.86 18.25
N GLU A 2 16.55 16.61 18.20
CA GLU A 2 17.51 15.52 18.08
C GLU A 2 18.15 15.53 16.69
N PRO A 3 19.45 15.23 16.57
CA PRO A 3 20.10 15.04 15.30
C PRO A 3 19.62 13.73 14.68
N ILE A 4 18.48 13.77 14.00
CA ILE A 4 18.00 12.65 13.16
C ILE A 4 19.02 12.35 12.02
N LEU A 5 20.07 13.15 11.91
CA LEU A 5 20.91 13.28 10.74
C LEU A 5 22.38 13.47 11.09
N ASN A 6 23.02 12.48 11.65
CA ASN A 6 24.47 12.40 11.46
C ASN A 6 24.73 11.94 10.03
N GLY A 7 24.92 12.96 9.18
CA GLY A 7 24.91 12.94 7.76
C GLY A 7 26.10 12.32 7.10
N VAL A 8 26.12 11.04 6.80
CA VAL A 8 27.09 10.50 5.80
C VAL A 8 26.43 9.49 4.85
N ILE A 9 25.20 9.05 5.10
CA ILE A 9 24.58 8.01 4.27
C ILE A 9 23.57 8.58 3.25
N ILE A 10 23.27 9.87 3.30
CA ILE A 10 22.12 10.46 2.59
C ILE A 10 22.44 10.84 1.14
N GLY A 11 23.70 11.17 0.83
CA GLY A 11 24.05 11.77 -0.46
C GLY A 11 23.88 10.87 -1.71
N SER A 12 23.98 9.55 -1.57
CA SER A 12 23.82 8.60 -2.70
C SER A 12 22.75 7.54 -2.44
N GLY A 13 22.25 7.43 -1.21
CA GLY A 13 21.36 6.34 -0.81
C GLY A 13 19.99 6.36 -1.50
N TYR A 14 19.43 7.54 -1.76
CA TYR A 14 18.17 7.65 -2.49
C TYR A 14 18.31 7.27 -3.97
N VAL A 15 19.47 7.50 -4.57
CA VAL A 15 19.74 7.10 -5.97
C VAL A 15 19.67 5.58 -6.10
N LEU A 16 20.30 4.84 -5.18
CA LEU A 16 20.23 3.39 -5.16
C LEU A 16 18.82 2.86 -4.99
N LEU A 17 18.00 3.49 -4.12
CA LEU A 17 16.59 3.11 -3.96
C LEU A 17 15.76 3.39 -5.21
N LEU A 18 16.00 4.53 -5.90
CA LEU A 18 15.36 4.81 -7.18
C LEU A 18 15.81 3.83 -8.27
N MET A 19 17.09 3.44 -8.29
CA MET A 19 17.56 2.38 -9.18
C MET A 19 16.86 1.05 -8.92
N LEU A 20 16.67 0.65 -7.65
CA LEU A 20 15.91 -0.54 -7.28
C LEU A 20 14.45 -0.45 -7.76
N TYR A 21 13.82 0.73 -7.62
CA TYR A 21 12.48 0.96 -8.15
C TYR A 21 12.41 0.75 -9.66
N PHE A 22 13.28 1.41 -10.43
CA PHE A 22 13.29 1.27 -11.90
C PHE A 22 13.69 -0.13 -12.36
N LEU A 23 14.58 -0.82 -11.62
CA LEU A 23 14.88 -2.22 -11.86
C LEU A 23 13.65 -3.10 -11.66
N GLY A 24 12.86 -2.85 -10.61
CA GLY A 24 11.58 -3.52 -10.38
C GLY A 24 10.60 -3.29 -11.52
N VAL A 25 10.44 -2.04 -11.97
CA VAL A 25 9.59 -1.68 -13.12
C VAL A 25 10.04 -2.42 -14.38
N LEU A 26 11.33 -2.32 -14.73
CA LEU A 26 11.88 -2.96 -15.92
C LEU A 26 11.73 -4.48 -15.88
N SER A 27 12.10 -5.10 -14.77
CA SER A 27 11.97 -6.55 -14.57
C SER A 27 10.51 -7.01 -14.72
N TYR A 28 9.57 -6.26 -14.14
CA TYR A 28 8.15 -6.60 -14.26
C TYR A 28 7.66 -6.48 -15.71
N VAL A 29 7.95 -5.35 -16.37
CA VAL A 29 7.52 -5.11 -17.76
C VAL A 29 8.10 -6.14 -18.73
N LEU A 30 9.35 -6.56 -18.54
CA LEU A 30 9.99 -7.60 -19.36
C LEU A 30 9.34 -8.98 -19.15
N GLN A 31 8.87 -9.28 -17.94
CA GLN A 31 8.25 -10.59 -17.63
C GLN A 31 6.76 -10.65 -17.96
N ASN A 32 6.02 -9.59 -17.67
CA ASN A 32 4.56 -9.61 -17.66
C ASN A 32 3.91 -8.57 -18.60
N GLY A 33 4.71 -7.67 -19.19
CA GLY A 33 4.19 -6.56 -19.98
C GLY A 33 3.59 -5.44 -19.12
N ILE A 34 2.73 -4.62 -19.75
CA ILE A 34 2.01 -3.52 -19.09
C ILE A 34 0.56 -3.96 -18.88
N ALA A 35 0.10 -3.94 -17.64
CA ALA A 35 -1.21 -4.43 -17.26
C ALA A 35 -2.35 -3.39 -17.38
N LEU A 36 -2.04 -2.12 -17.69
CA LEU A 36 -3.07 -1.09 -17.93
C LEU A 36 -3.91 -1.46 -19.16
N GLY A 37 -5.23 -1.46 -18.99
CA GLY A 37 -6.17 -1.83 -20.09
C GLY A 37 -6.53 -3.31 -20.15
N LEU A 38 -5.84 -4.19 -19.39
CA LEU A 38 -6.24 -5.58 -19.26
C LEU A 38 -7.51 -5.70 -18.40
N SER A 39 -8.29 -6.75 -18.65
CA SER A 39 -9.37 -7.11 -17.74
C SER A 39 -8.84 -7.42 -16.34
N TYR A 40 -9.68 -7.39 -15.31
CA TYR A 40 -9.22 -7.65 -13.95
C TYR A 40 -8.61 -9.05 -13.79
N ASN A 41 -9.21 -10.05 -14.39
CA ASN A 41 -8.71 -11.43 -14.34
C ASN A 41 -7.35 -11.56 -15.05
N ASP A 42 -7.18 -10.89 -16.20
CA ASP A 42 -5.91 -10.88 -16.93
C ASP A 42 -4.81 -10.16 -16.14
N ARG A 43 -5.17 -9.10 -15.40
CA ARG A 43 -4.21 -8.42 -14.49
C ARG A 43 -3.75 -9.32 -13.36
N LEU A 44 -4.66 -10.12 -12.77
CA LEU A 44 -4.29 -11.06 -11.72
C LEU A 44 -3.33 -12.13 -12.24
N THR A 45 -3.61 -12.69 -13.41
CA THR A 45 -2.73 -13.68 -14.05
C THR A 45 -1.38 -13.06 -14.42
N ALA A 46 -1.35 -11.84 -14.96
CA ALA A 46 -0.13 -11.09 -15.26
C ALA A 46 0.69 -10.78 -13.99
N ASN A 47 0.05 -10.51 -12.86
CA ASN A 47 0.73 -10.24 -11.59
C ASN A 47 1.28 -11.53 -10.93
N THR A 48 0.83 -12.72 -11.37
CA THR A 48 1.33 -13.98 -10.85
C THR A 48 2.77 -14.22 -11.34
N GLY A 49 3.72 -14.26 -10.40
CA GLY A 49 5.15 -14.39 -10.71
C GLY A 49 5.99 -13.11 -10.53
N GLY A 50 5.37 -11.94 -10.57
CA GLY A 50 6.06 -10.65 -10.39
C GLY A 50 6.49 -10.31 -8.96
N GLY A 51 6.46 -11.26 -8.01
CA GLY A 51 6.57 -10.98 -6.57
C GLY A 51 7.74 -10.08 -6.17
N LEU A 52 8.98 -10.40 -6.54
CA LEU A 52 10.13 -9.58 -6.19
C LEU A 52 10.15 -8.24 -6.95
N SER A 53 9.79 -8.23 -8.22
CA SER A 53 9.71 -7.02 -9.05
C SER A 53 8.70 -6.03 -8.45
N ILE A 54 7.52 -6.53 -8.04
CA ILE A 54 6.50 -5.73 -7.37
C ILE A 54 7.03 -5.18 -6.04
N ILE A 55 7.73 -5.98 -5.23
CA ILE A 55 8.33 -5.52 -3.96
C ILE A 55 9.34 -4.41 -4.20
N LEU A 56 10.21 -4.54 -5.21
CA LEU A 56 11.20 -3.52 -5.55
C LEU A 56 10.57 -2.20 -5.99
N MET A 57 9.40 -2.23 -6.62
CA MET A 57 8.67 -1.01 -6.98
C MET A 57 8.21 -0.18 -5.78
N TYR A 58 8.17 -0.74 -4.57
CA TYR A 58 7.91 0.04 -3.35
C TYR A 58 9.11 0.92 -2.93
N ALA A 59 10.29 0.72 -3.52
CA ALA A 59 11.53 1.42 -3.13
C ALA A 59 11.49 2.94 -3.37
N TYR A 60 10.60 3.44 -4.24
CA TYR A 60 10.50 4.89 -4.45
C TYR A 60 10.03 5.64 -3.21
N ILE A 61 9.16 5.05 -2.37
CA ILE A 61 8.64 5.71 -1.15
C ILE A 61 9.77 6.00 -0.16
N PRO A 62 10.59 5.01 0.28
CA PRO A 62 11.73 5.30 1.12
C PRO A 62 12.79 6.19 0.45
N ALA A 63 12.94 6.15 -0.89
CA ALA A 63 13.81 7.07 -1.60
C ALA A 63 13.37 8.52 -1.44
N LEU A 64 12.10 8.82 -1.65
CA LEU A 64 11.53 10.15 -1.49
C LEU A 64 11.58 10.66 -0.04
N ILE A 65 11.36 9.77 0.92
CA ILE A 65 11.53 10.07 2.34
C ILE A 65 12.96 10.49 2.62
N LEU A 66 13.97 9.75 2.11
CA LEU A 66 15.38 10.10 2.25
C LEU A 66 15.70 11.45 1.60
N ILE A 67 15.23 11.70 0.38
CA ILE A 67 15.42 12.98 -0.31
C ILE A 67 14.86 14.13 0.55
N TYR A 68 13.64 13.97 1.05
CA TYR A 68 13.00 15.03 1.81
C TYR A 68 13.66 15.26 3.17
N ILE A 69 14.03 14.20 3.90
CA ILE A 69 14.72 14.32 5.20
C ILE A 69 16.11 14.93 5.05
N SER A 70 16.82 14.65 3.92
CA SER A 70 18.17 15.18 3.70
C SER A 70 18.21 16.71 3.63
N LYS A 71 17.20 17.32 3.03
CA LYS A 71 17.07 18.78 2.91
C LYS A 71 15.60 19.19 3.06
N PRO A 72 15.07 19.20 4.31
CA PRO A 72 13.67 19.49 4.54
C PRO A 72 13.37 20.95 4.22
N SER A 73 12.64 21.20 3.13
CA SER A 73 12.20 22.51 2.68
C SER A 73 10.88 22.39 1.91
N LYS A 74 10.16 23.50 1.74
CA LYS A 74 8.93 23.52 0.95
C LYS A 74 9.18 23.15 -0.52
N ILE A 75 10.31 23.58 -1.08
CA ILE A 75 10.69 23.25 -2.45
C ILE A 75 10.98 21.75 -2.57
N SER A 76 11.76 21.17 -1.64
CA SER A 76 12.03 19.74 -1.59
C SER A 76 10.73 18.94 -1.45
N LEU A 77 9.77 19.41 -0.66
CA LEU A 77 8.46 18.78 -0.53
C LEU A 77 7.71 18.73 -1.87
N ILE A 78 7.65 19.88 -2.57
CA ILE A 78 6.98 19.95 -3.88
C ILE A 78 7.62 18.97 -4.88
N ILE A 79 8.96 18.97 -4.94
CA ILE A 79 9.70 18.04 -5.82
C ILE A 79 9.39 16.59 -5.44
N CYS A 80 9.43 16.23 -4.16
CA CYS A 80 9.12 14.89 -3.70
C CYS A 80 7.67 14.49 -3.98
N LEU A 81 6.70 15.41 -3.85
CA LEU A 81 5.30 15.15 -4.20
C LEU A 81 5.13 14.91 -5.70
N LEU A 82 5.76 15.71 -6.56
CA LEU A 82 5.73 15.51 -8.01
C LEU A 82 6.36 14.17 -8.41
N LEU A 83 7.52 13.83 -7.82
CA LEU A 83 8.16 12.54 -8.03
C LEU A 83 7.31 11.37 -7.50
N SER A 84 6.60 11.56 -6.37
CA SER A 84 5.69 10.56 -5.83
C SER A 84 4.54 10.28 -6.78
N VAL A 85 3.94 11.33 -7.34
CA VAL A 85 2.90 11.19 -8.36
C VAL A 85 3.45 10.49 -9.59
N PHE A 86 4.61 10.91 -10.10
CA PHE A 86 5.24 10.31 -11.29
C PHE A 86 5.54 8.81 -11.09
N CYS A 87 6.26 8.44 -10.03
CA CYS A 87 6.56 7.04 -9.74
C CYS A 87 5.29 6.23 -9.45
N GLY A 88 4.35 6.81 -8.69
CA GLY A 88 3.08 6.17 -8.40
C GLY A 88 2.22 5.93 -9.64
N LEU A 89 2.23 6.85 -10.63
CA LEU A 89 1.55 6.66 -11.91
C LEU A 89 2.22 5.58 -12.76
N ILE A 90 3.55 5.52 -12.79
CA ILE A 90 4.26 4.39 -13.46
C ILE A 90 3.83 3.07 -12.83
N TYR A 91 3.83 2.98 -11.50
CA TYR A 91 3.34 1.79 -10.79
C TYR A 91 1.90 1.45 -11.18
N TYR A 92 1.00 2.46 -11.18
CA TYR A 92 -0.40 2.31 -11.55
C TYR A 92 -0.58 1.75 -12.98
N VAL A 93 0.18 2.26 -13.94
CA VAL A 93 0.14 1.82 -15.34
C VAL A 93 0.68 0.41 -15.49
N VAL A 94 1.80 0.12 -14.86
CA VAL A 94 2.51 -1.16 -14.99
C VAL A 94 1.72 -2.31 -14.35
N ILE A 95 1.20 -2.11 -13.14
CA ILE A 95 0.45 -3.15 -12.38
C ILE A 95 -1.03 -3.22 -12.79
N GLY A 96 -1.53 -2.21 -13.50
CA GLY A 96 -2.92 -2.20 -13.97
C GLY A 96 -3.93 -1.68 -12.95
N GLY A 97 -3.67 -0.50 -12.34
CA GLY A 97 -4.70 0.25 -11.63
C GLY A 97 -4.68 0.19 -10.10
N SER A 98 -3.56 -0.17 -9.48
CA SER A 98 -3.40 -0.12 -8.02
C SER A 98 -3.13 1.31 -7.54
N ARG A 99 -4.16 2.00 -7.04
CA ARG A 99 -4.11 3.40 -6.56
C ARG A 99 -3.45 3.53 -5.18
N ASN A 100 -3.45 2.45 -4.42
CA ASN A 100 -3.02 2.45 -3.02
C ASN A 100 -1.56 2.88 -2.86
N VAL A 101 -0.69 2.44 -3.77
CA VAL A 101 0.74 2.74 -3.71
C VAL A 101 1.01 4.21 -4.02
N LEU A 102 0.30 4.78 -5.01
CA LEU A 102 0.37 6.21 -5.34
C LEU A 102 -0.04 7.07 -4.14
N ALA A 103 -1.20 6.77 -3.55
CA ALA A 103 -1.73 7.52 -2.42
C ALA A 103 -0.82 7.39 -1.18
N ALA A 104 -0.27 6.20 -0.92
CA ALA A 104 0.59 5.96 0.24
C ALA A 104 1.89 6.77 0.19
N GLY A 105 2.52 6.90 -0.98
CA GLY A 105 3.71 7.76 -1.14
C GLY A 105 3.42 9.22 -0.79
N ILE A 106 2.30 9.75 -1.26
CA ILE A 106 1.85 11.11 -0.95
C ILE A 106 1.56 11.27 0.54
N PHE A 107 0.82 10.34 1.16
CA PHE A 107 0.48 10.40 2.59
C PHE A 107 1.72 10.35 3.49
N SER A 108 2.70 9.51 3.17
CA SER A 108 3.97 9.46 3.91
C SER A 108 4.73 10.78 3.87
N LEU A 109 4.77 11.45 2.72
CA LEU A 109 5.40 12.78 2.57
C LEU A 109 4.61 13.88 3.29
N ILE A 110 3.28 13.85 3.24
CA ILE A 110 2.40 14.77 3.95
C ILE A 110 2.61 14.64 5.46
N TYR A 111 2.68 13.42 5.99
CA TYR A 111 2.96 13.16 7.40
C TYR A 111 4.29 13.81 7.84
N LEU A 112 5.37 13.58 7.06
CA LEU A 112 6.65 14.22 7.31
C LEU A 112 6.61 15.74 7.22
N ALA A 113 5.89 16.28 6.24
CA ALA A 113 5.74 17.71 6.06
C ALA A 113 4.99 18.39 7.21
N LEU A 114 4.01 17.68 7.81
CA LEU A 114 3.35 18.11 9.04
C LEU A 114 4.33 18.10 10.24
N TYR A 115 5.13 17.03 10.34
CA TYR A 115 6.15 16.93 11.40
C TYR A 115 7.17 18.08 11.33
N PHE A 116 7.65 18.42 10.12
CA PHE A 116 8.56 19.56 9.90
C PHE A 116 7.85 20.92 9.85
N LYS A 117 6.52 20.97 10.04
CA LYS A 117 5.70 22.19 9.99
C LYS A 117 5.78 22.97 8.65
N HIS A 118 6.02 22.25 7.55
CA HIS A 118 6.06 22.86 6.21
C HIS A 118 4.66 23.01 5.59
N ILE A 119 3.67 22.30 6.13
CA ILE A 119 2.28 22.35 5.70
C ILE A 119 1.42 22.99 6.80
N THR A 120 0.55 23.92 6.41
CA THR A 120 -0.48 24.47 7.30
C THR A 120 -1.73 23.58 7.30
N LYS A 121 -2.55 23.66 8.36
CA LYS A 121 -3.82 22.92 8.44
C LYS A 121 -4.76 23.23 7.27
N LYS A 122 -4.79 24.49 6.79
CA LYS A 122 -5.60 24.89 5.62
C LYS A 122 -5.13 24.21 4.34
N PHE A 123 -3.81 24.16 4.13
CA PHE A 123 -3.23 23.48 2.95
C PHE A 123 -3.44 21.97 3.03
N LEU A 124 -3.35 21.37 4.22
CA LEU A 124 -3.69 19.97 4.44
C LEU A 124 -5.13 19.67 4.05
N ALA A 125 -6.09 20.49 4.49
CA ALA A 125 -7.49 20.32 4.13
C ALA A 125 -7.69 20.37 2.61
N LEU A 126 -7.02 21.30 1.92
CA LEU A 126 -7.05 21.40 0.46
C LEU A 126 -6.51 20.11 -0.19
N ILE A 127 -5.37 19.60 0.27
CA ILE A 127 -4.78 18.36 -0.26
C ILE A 127 -5.75 17.17 -0.06
N ILE A 128 -6.40 17.07 1.10
CA ILE A 128 -7.36 16.01 1.38
C ILE A 128 -8.54 16.09 0.41
N VAL A 129 -9.13 17.27 0.24
CA VAL A 129 -10.25 17.48 -0.70
C VAL A 129 -9.85 17.13 -2.12
N CYS A 130 -8.73 17.64 -2.62
CA CYS A 130 -8.22 17.32 -3.96
C CYS A 130 -7.90 15.82 -4.10
N GLY A 131 -7.33 15.21 -3.06
CA GLY A 131 -7.00 13.78 -3.04
C GLY A 131 -8.24 12.90 -3.13
N VAL A 132 -9.26 13.18 -2.34
CA VAL A 132 -10.55 12.47 -2.39
C VAL A 132 -11.18 12.61 -3.78
N PHE A 133 -11.21 13.81 -4.32
CA PHE A 133 -11.76 14.08 -5.65
C PHE A 133 -11.00 13.31 -6.75
N THR A 134 -9.66 13.28 -6.67
CA THR A 134 -8.83 12.49 -7.61
C THR A 134 -9.12 11.00 -7.50
N LEU A 135 -9.24 10.46 -6.28
CA LEU A 135 -9.57 9.05 -6.07
C LEU A 135 -10.95 8.70 -6.61
N MET A 136 -11.94 9.60 -6.48
CA MET A 136 -13.27 9.43 -7.07
C MET A 136 -13.21 9.36 -8.59
N ILE A 137 -12.46 10.29 -9.25
CA ILE A 137 -12.29 10.26 -10.71
C ILE A 137 -11.62 8.96 -11.17
N LEU A 138 -10.58 8.51 -10.46
CA LEU A 138 -9.90 7.24 -10.77
C LEU A 138 -10.81 6.02 -10.57
N GLU A 139 -11.75 6.08 -9.62
CA GLU A 139 -12.77 5.03 -9.45
C GLU A 139 -13.74 5.00 -10.64
N LEU A 140 -14.30 6.14 -10.99
CA LEU A 140 -15.22 6.26 -12.13
C LEU A 140 -14.57 5.79 -13.43
N TYR A 141 -13.30 6.18 -13.66
CA TYR A 141 -12.53 5.74 -14.82
C TYR A 141 -12.33 4.21 -14.87
N ARG A 142 -12.27 3.55 -13.72
CA ARG A 142 -12.12 2.08 -13.64
C ARG A 142 -13.34 1.33 -14.20
N TYR A 143 -14.54 1.91 -14.06
CA TYR A 143 -15.80 1.31 -14.51
C TYR A 143 -16.28 1.84 -15.87
N ALA A 144 -15.71 2.94 -16.35
CA ALA A 144 -15.99 3.48 -17.66
C ALA A 144 -15.18 2.76 -18.74
N ASN A 145 -15.78 2.54 -19.90
CA ASN A 145 -15.08 1.93 -21.04
C ASN A 145 -14.07 2.89 -21.68
N ASN A 146 -14.30 4.20 -21.52
CA ASN A 146 -13.44 5.26 -22.02
C ASN A 146 -13.58 6.55 -21.20
N ILE A 147 -12.68 7.52 -21.42
CA ILE A 147 -12.67 8.80 -20.69
C ILE A 147 -13.95 9.59 -20.94
N THR A 148 -14.48 9.53 -22.16
CA THR A 148 -15.69 10.27 -22.55
C THR A 148 -16.91 9.78 -21.76
N ASP A 149 -17.05 8.47 -21.58
CA ASP A 149 -18.13 7.87 -20.79
C ASP A 149 -18.01 8.24 -19.30
N ALA A 150 -16.80 8.26 -18.77
CA ALA A 150 -16.55 8.72 -17.39
C ALA A 150 -16.96 10.18 -17.20
N ILE A 151 -16.57 11.06 -18.12
CA ILE A 151 -16.94 12.48 -18.08
C ILE A 151 -18.46 12.64 -18.22
N ASN A 152 -19.09 11.95 -19.16
CA ASN A 152 -20.53 11.98 -19.35
C ASN A 152 -21.29 11.51 -18.10
N PHE A 153 -20.81 10.45 -17.45
CA PHE A 153 -21.38 9.96 -16.19
C PHE A 153 -21.28 11.02 -15.09
N ILE A 154 -20.11 11.68 -14.94
CA ILE A 154 -19.92 12.76 -13.96
C ILE A 154 -20.84 13.95 -14.25
N MET A 155 -20.95 14.35 -15.51
CA MET A 155 -21.71 15.55 -15.89
C MET A 155 -23.21 15.35 -15.84
N ASN A 156 -23.69 14.14 -16.14
CA ASN A 156 -25.12 13.84 -16.29
C ASN A 156 -25.70 13.01 -15.14
N GLY A 157 -24.85 12.32 -14.35
CA GLY A 157 -25.28 11.39 -13.32
C GLY A 157 -25.76 12.04 -12.01
N GLY A 158 -25.49 13.32 -11.80
CA GLY A 158 -26.00 14.08 -10.66
C GLY A 158 -25.77 13.38 -9.29
N MET A 159 -26.87 13.11 -8.57
CA MET A 159 -26.80 12.45 -7.25
C MET A 159 -26.29 11.01 -7.34
N GLU A 160 -26.50 10.30 -8.44
CA GLU A 160 -26.06 8.91 -8.63
C GLU A 160 -24.53 8.79 -8.61
N VAL A 161 -23.82 9.78 -9.16
CA VAL A 161 -22.34 9.86 -9.10
C VAL A 161 -21.87 9.97 -7.65
N ILE A 162 -22.54 10.80 -6.87
CA ILE A 162 -22.23 11.02 -5.46
C ILE A 162 -22.48 9.73 -4.65
N LEU A 163 -23.65 9.10 -4.85
CA LEU A 163 -24.02 7.85 -4.19
C LEU A 163 -23.04 6.73 -4.54
N PHE A 164 -22.71 6.56 -5.81
CA PHE A 164 -21.72 5.57 -6.26
C PHE A 164 -20.34 5.79 -5.63
N ALA A 165 -19.89 7.05 -5.56
CA ALA A 165 -18.64 7.37 -4.92
C ALA A 165 -18.67 7.09 -3.41
N PHE A 166 -19.75 7.44 -2.73
CA PHE A 166 -19.93 7.15 -1.31
C PHE A 166 -20.05 5.65 -1.02
N GLU A 167 -20.73 4.89 -1.85
CA GLU A 167 -20.86 3.44 -1.72
C GLU A 167 -19.48 2.76 -1.81
N SER A 168 -18.65 3.18 -2.75
CA SER A 168 -17.26 2.69 -2.89
C SER A 168 -16.37 3.00 -1.68
N PHE A 169 -16.72 3.99 -0.87
CA PHE A 169 -16.04 4.38 0.36
C PHE A 169 -16.76 3.92 1.64
N SER A 170 -17.94 3.29 1.52
CA SER A 170 -18.69 2.85 2.69
C SER A 170 -18.15 1.52 3.25
N PRO A 171 -17.50 1.53 4.41
CA PRO A 171 -17.06 0.31 5.07
C PRO A 171 -18.20 -0.49 5.69
N MET A 172 -19.38 0.11 5.84
CA MET A 172 -20.48 -0.48 6.59
C MET A 172 -21.15 -1.65 5.87
N HIS A 173 -21.25 -1.61 4.53
CA HIS A 173 -21.83 -2.71 3.76
C HIS A 173 -21.10 -4.03 3.99
N ALA A 174 -19.76 -4.02 3.99
CA ALA A 174 -18.99 -5.21 4.26
C ALA A 174 -19.25 -5.76 5.67
N VAL A 175 -19.31 -4.88 6.67
CA VAL A 175 -19.58 -5.26 8.07
C VAL A 175 -20.96 -5.87 8.20
N ILE A 176 -21.98 -5.27 7.57
CA ILE A 176 -23.38 -5.77 7.60
C ILE A 176 -23.46 -7.16 6.96
N ASN A 177 -22.91 -7.31 5.75
CA ASN A 177 -22.93 -8.59 5.02
C ASN A 177 -22.24 -9.71 5.81
N ILE A 178 -21.07 -9.43 6.40
CA ILE A 178 -20.33 -10.41 7.18
C ILE A 178 -21.09 -10.77 8.47
N ASN A 179 -21.63 -9.78 9.18
CA ASN A 179 -22.39 -10.05 10.40
C ASN A 179 -23.65 -10.85 10.11
N GLU A 180 -24.36 -10.52 9.03
CA GLU A 180 -25.55 -11.26 8.59
C GLU A 180 -25.23 -12.72 8.22
N ALA A 181 -24.09 -12.94 7.54
CA ALA A 181 -23.64 -14.28 7.19
C ALA A 181 -23.26 -15.11 8.44
N LEU A 182 -22.63 -14.48 9.44
CA LEU A 182 -22.32 -15.11 10.74
C LEU A 182 -23.61 -15.45 11.52
N ASP A 183 -24.55 -14.50 11.60
CA ASP A 183 -25.81 -14.68 12.33
C ASP A 183 -26.66 -15.81 11.72
N LYS A 184 -26.68 -15.91 10.39
CA LYS A 184 -27.34 -17.00 9.64
C LYS A 184 -26.55 -18.31 9.63
N ARG A 185 -25.36 -18.34 10.22
CA ARG A 185 -24.44 -19.50 10.21
C ARG A 185 -24.07 -19.97 8.81
N LEU A 186 -24.00 -19.07 7.85
CA LEU A 186 -23.55 -19.36 6.48
C LEU A 186 -22.02 -19.48 6.42
N ILE A 187 -21.33 -18.80 7.33
CA ILE A 187 -19.89 -18.83 7.50
C ILE A 187 -19.52 -19.09 8.96
N GLU A 188 -18.34 -19.63 9.18
CA GLU A 188 -17.75 -19.81 10.50
C GLU A 188 -16.54 -18.89 10.69
N PRO A 189 -16.25 -18.44 11.92
CA PRO A 189 -15.06 -17.66 12.20
C PRO A 189 -13.79 -18.39 11.77
N GLN A 190 -12.92 -17.69 11.02
CA GLN A 190 -11.70 -18.27 10.44
C GLN A 190 -10.50 -18.20 11.39
N TYR A 191 -10.67 -17.58 12.56
CA TYR A 191 -9.59 -17.31 13.51
C TYR A 191 -8.40 -16.60 12.83
N LEU A 192 -7.19 -17.12 13.02
CA LEU A 192 -5.99 -16.54 12.42
C LEU A 192 -5.58 -17.17 11.09
N SER A 193 -6.37 -18.11 10.53
CA SER A 193 -6.02 -18.79 9.28
C SER A 193 -5.94 -17.82 8.10
N THR A 194 -6.95 -16.98 7.91
CA THR A 194 -6.99 -15.97 6.84
C THR A 194 -5.93 -14.88 7.04
N PHE A 195 -5.58 -14.55 8.29
CA PHE A 195 -4.48 -13.65 8.62
C PHE A 195 -3.14 -14.21 8.16
N PHE A 196 -2.81 -15.45 8.52
CA PHE A 196 -1.54 -16.06 8.11
C PHE A 196 -1.48 -16.32 6.61
N ASN A 197 -2.59 -16.61 5.98
CA ASN A 197 -2.69 -16.76 4.54
C ASN A 197 -2.30 -15.48 3.78
N GLU A 198 -2.53 -14.29 4.32
CA GLU A 198 -2.06 -13.03 3.73
C GLU A 198 -0.54 -13.00 3.56
N PHE A 199 0.20 -13.49 4.56
CA PHE A 199 1.67 -13.53 4.50
C PHE A 199 2.19 -14.57 3.52
N SER A 200 1.43 -15.60 3.25
CA SER A 200 1.80 -16.62 2.27
C SER A 200 1.95 -16.05 0.86
N ILE A 201 1.34 -14.89 0.57
CA ILE A 201 1.48 -14.17 -0.70
C ILE A 201 2.95 -13.84 -1.00
N ILE A 202 3.77 -13.61 0.04
CA ILE A 202 5.21 -13.30 -0.11
C ILE A 202 6.02 -14.50 -0.59
N ILE A 203 5.56 -15.74 -0.33
CA ILE A 203 6.28 -16.96 -0.70
C ILE A 203 6.34 -17.06 -2.23
N PRO A 204 7.55 -17.07 -2.83
CA PRO A 204 7.69 -17.19 -4.27
C PRO A 204 7.18 -18.54 -4.79
N ARG A 205 6.67 -18.57 -6.02
CA ARG A 205 6.14 -19.80 -6.65
C ARG A 205 7.22 -20.89 -6.83
N PHE A 206 8.49 -20.54 -6.97
CA PHE A 206 9.55 -21.54 -7.06
C PHE A 206 9.76 -22.31 -5.74
N LEU A 207 9.28 -21.78 -4.60
CA LEU A 207 9.27 -22.48 -3.30
C LEU A 207 7.93 -23.16 -3.01
N TRP A 208 6.88 -22.77 -3.72
CA TRP A 208 5.52 -23.33 -3.59
C TRP A 208 4.89 -23.42 -4.99
N GLU A 209 5.21 -24.49 -5.71
CA GLU A 209 4.80 -24.70 -7.11
C GLU A 209 3.26 -24.70 -7.27
N ASP A 210 2.55 -25.42 -6.39
CA ASP A 210 1.10 -25.52 -6.40
C ASP A 210 0.37 -24.35 -5.73
N LYS A 211 1.06 -23.21 -5.54
CA LYS A 211 0.46 -22.05 -4.93
C LYS A 211 -0.76 -21.56 -5.71
N PRO A 212 -1.95 -21.47 -5.07
CA PRO A 212 -3.16 -21.01 -5.75
C PRO A 212 -2.96 -19.57 -6.28
N ILE A 213 -3.75 -19.20 -7.29
CA ILE A 213 -3.75 -17.85 -7.86
C ILE A 213 -4.14 -16.85 -6.75
N ASN A 214 -5.23 -17.14 -6.05
CA ASN A 214 -5.65 -16.41 -4.87
C ASN A 214 -5.53 -17.30 -3.63
N VAL A 215 -4.88 -16.78 -2.62
CA VAL A 215 -4.82 -17.42 -1.31
C VAL A 215 -6.02 -16.95 -0.50
N LEU A 216 -6.64 -17.85 0.27
CA LEU A 216 -7.83 -17.56 1.06
C LEU A 216 -7.47 -16.64 2.25
N ASN A 217 -7.21 -15.37 1.92
CA ASN A 217 -7.08 -14.29 2.89
C ASN A 217 -8.46 -13.67 3.21
N ASN A 218 -8.52 -12.70 4.12
CA ASN A 218 -9.79 -12.09 4.52
C ASN A 218 -10.55 -11.45 3.35
N GLY A 219 -9.85 -10.81 2.41
CA GLY A 219 -10.48 -10.18 1.26
C GLY A 219 -11.07 -11.18 0.29
N TYR A 220 -10.35 -12.27 -0.01
CA TYR A 220 -10.84 -13.33 -0.89
C TYR A 220 -11.95 -14.13 -0.22
N PHE A 221 -11.82 -14.43 1.08
CA PHE A 221 -12.88 -15.07 1.86
C PHE A 221 -14.18 -14.25 1.85
N TYR A 222 -14.07 -12.93 2.04
CA TYR A 222 -15.24 -12.05 1.95
C TYR A 222 -15.90 -12.13 0.58
N THR A 223 -15.11 -12.15 -0.50
CA THR A 223 -15.64 -12.18 -1.86
C THR A 223 -16.32 -13.49 -2.19
N THR A 224 -15.72 -14.64 -1.85
CA THR A 224 -16.20 -15.97 -2.26
C THR A 224 -17.22 -16.54 -1.29
N GLU A 225 -16.95 -16.48 0.02
CA GLU A 225 -17.78 -17.15 1.02
C GLU A 225 -18.94 -16.27 1.52
N VAL A 226 -18.69 -14.94 1.67
CA VAL A 226 -19.75 -14.05 2.17
C VAL A 226 -20.62 -13.52 1.03
N LEU A 227 -19.99 -13.02 -0.04
CA LEU A 227 -20.72 -12.48 -1.19
C LEU A 227 -21.11 -13.55 -2.22
N SER A 228 -20.60 -14.77 -2.07
CA SER A 228 -20.84 -15.90 -3.00
C SER A 228 -20.53 -15.56 -4.46
N LEU A 229 -19.51 -14.74 -4.70
CA LEU A 229 -19.09 -14.35 -6.03
C LEU A 229 -18.05 -15.34 -6.57
N ASP A 230 -18.37 -16.01 -7.68
CA ASP A 230 -17.41 -16.85 -8.40
C ASP A 230 -16.50 -15.96 -9.27
N THR A 231 -15.52 -15.36 -8.63
CA THR A 231 -14.60 -14.44 -9.27
C THR A 231 -13.23 -14.48 -8.60
N ASN A 232 -12.19 -14.11 -9.35
CA ASN A 232 -10.86 -13.88 -8.79
C ASN A 232 -10.71 -12.48 -8.15
N LEU A 233 -11.76 -11.67 -8.14
CA LEU A 233 -11.78 -10.37 -7.47
C LEU A 233 -11.56 -10.54 -5.98
N THR A 234 -10.82 -9.60 -5.39
CA THR A 234 -10.67 -9.51 -3.94
C THR A 234 -11.31 -8.21 -3.48
N MET A 235 -12.44 -8.31 -2.79
CA MET A 235 -13.14 -7.17 -2.22
C MET A 235 -12.64 -6.89 -0.80
N SER A 236 -12.67 -5.64 -0.42
CA SER A 236 -12.18 -5.20 0.88
C SER A 236 -13.22 -5.44 1.96
N PRO A 237 -12.95 -6.27 2.98
CA PRO A 237 -13.88 -6.54 4.08
C PRO A 237 -13.87 -5.45 5.16
N THR A 238 -12.96 -4.49 5.09
CA THR A 238 -12.66 -3.47 6.09
C THR A 238 -12.04 -4.01 7.38
N PHE A 239 -11.50 -3.13 8.21
CA PHE A 239 -10.90 -3.50 9.50
C PHE A 239 -11.88 -4.23 10.44
N LEU A 240 -13.12 -3.73 10.56
CA LEU A 240 -14.13 -4.39 11.38
C LEU A 240 -14.57 -5.71 10.77
N GLY A 241 -14.74 -5.76 9.43
CA GLY A 241 -15.10 -6.97 8.73
C GLY A 241 -14.04 -8.07 8.86
N THR A 242 -12.74 -7.73 8.75
CA THR A 242 -11.68 -8.72 8.98
C THR A 242 -11.69 -9.25 10.41
N SER A 243 -11.99 -8.38 11.39
CA SER A 243 -12.12 -8.79 12.78
C SER A 243 -13.32 -9.72 13.00
N LEU A 244 -14.45 -9.46 12.33
CA LEU A 244 -15.63 -10.35 12.35
C LEU A 244 -15.33 -11.69 11.67
N ILE A 245 -14.69 -11.70 10.51
CA ILE A 245 -14.27 -12.94 9.81
C ILE A 245 -13.37 -13.78 10.70
N MET A 246 -12.38 -13.16 11.35
CA MET A 246 -11.43 -13.89 12.18
C MET A 246 -12.04 -14.37 13.50
N PHE A 247 -12.77 -13.53 14.20
CA PHE A 247 -13.16 -13.80 15.59
C PHE A 247 -14.68 -13.95 15.81
N GLY A 248 -15.49 -13.73 14.78
CA GLY A 248 -16.96 -13.78 14.89
C GLY A 248 -17.56 -12.60 15.63
N SER A 249 -18.89 -12.56 15.69
CA SER A 249 -19.65 -11.46 16.29
C SER A 249 -19.42 -11.26 17.80
N TRP A 250 -18.96 -12.28 18.52
CA TRP A 250 -18.71 -12.19 19.97
C TRP A 250 -17.30 -11.70 20.32
N PHE A 251 -16.29 -11.99 19.49
CA PHE A 251 -14.89 -11.73 19.79
C PHE A 251 -14.22 -10.76 18.82
N TYR A 252 -14.98 -10.05 17.97
CA TYR A 252 -14.41 -9.10 16.99
C TYR A 252 -13.53 -8.00 17.63
N TRP A 253 -13.79 -7.65 18.91
CA TRP A 253 -12.97 -6.70 19.66
C TRP A 253 -11.51 -7.13 19.83
N VAL A 254 -11.22 -8.44 19.73
CA VAL A 254 -9.85 -8.98 19.76
C VAL A 254 -9.04 -8.39 18.61
N GLY A 255 -9.64 -8.20 17.41
CA GLY A 255 -8.99 -7.51 16.29
C GLY A 255 -8.60 -6.08 16.65
N GLY A 256 -9.46 -5.36 17.38
CA GLY A 256 -9.16 -4.02 17.90
C GLY A 256 -7.98 -4.04 18.90
N PHE A 257 -7.96 -5.00 19.81
CA PHE A 257 -6.85 -5.18 20.75
C PHE A 257 -5.52 -5.46 20.04
N ILE A 258 -5.49 -6.42 19.10
CA ILE A 258 -4.29 -6.75 18.31
C ILE A 258 -3.80 -5.51 17.56
N SER A 259 -4.71 -4.76 16.94
CA SER A 259 -4.39 -3.52 16.25
C SER A 259 -3.81 -2.46 17.17
N GLY A 260 -4.36 -2.31 18.37
CA GLY A 260 -3.83 -1.41 19.40
C GLY A 260 -2.39 -1.79 19.80
N VAL A 261 -2.12 -3.08 19.97
CA VAL A 261 -0.75 -3.58 20.27
C VAL A 261 0.20 -3.29 19.11
N ILE A 262 -0.21 -3.54 17.87
CA ILE A 262 0.63 -3.26 16.68
C ILE A 262 0.95 -1.76 16.59
N LEU A 263 -0.05 -0.89 16.75
CA LEU A 263 0.15 0.56 16.73
C LEU A 263 1.04 1.03 17.88
N PHE A 264 0.88 0.48 19.06
CA PHE A 264 1.75 0.77 20.21
C PHE A 264 3.20 0.38 19.94
N VAL A 265 3.43 -0.83 19.41
CA VAL A 265 4.78 -1.30 19.06
C VAL A 265 5.37 -0.44 17.95
N PHE A 266 4.56 -0.03 16.97
CA PHE A 266 4.96 0.86 15.88
C PHE A 266 5.40 2.22 16.41
N ASP A 267 4.58 2.88 17.24
CA ASP A 267 4.88 4.18 17.82
C ASP A 267 6.10 4.13 18.73
N ARG A 268 6.17 3.14 19.61
CA ARG A 268 7.32 2.90 20.48
C ARG A 268 8.61 2.67 19.70
N SER A 269 8.55 1.84 18.65
CA SER A 269 9.69 1.57 17.78
C SER A 269 10.15 2.82 17.04
N PHE A 270 9.20 3.63 16.55
CA PHE A 270 9.52 4.88 15.88
C PHE A 270 10.16 5.91 16.82
N SER A 271 9.61 6.05 18.02
CA SER A 271 10.05 7.04 19.00
C SER A 271 11.42 6.71 19.61
N HIS A 272 11.69 5.43 19.90
CA HIS A 272 12.90 5.01 20.63
C HIS A 272 14.01 4.45 19.73
N SER A 273 13.76 4.13 18.48
CA SER A 273 14.79 3.62 17.59
C SER A 273 15.81 4.70 17.23
N SER A 274 17.09 4.40 17.42
CA SER A 274 18.21 5.18 16.85
C SER A 274 18.55 4.73 15.42
N ASN A 275 18.02 3.59 14.97
CA ASN A 275 18.32 3.02 13.67
C ASN A 275 17.55 3.72 12.55
N LEU A 276 18.27 4.48 11.71
CA LEU A 276 17.69 5.20 10.58
C LEU A 276 16.96 4.29 9.59
N TYR A 277 17.50 3.09 9.29
CA TYR A 277 16.84 2.15 8.37
C TYR A 277 15.46 1.76 8.88
N TRP A 278 15.35 1.48 10.18
CA TRP A 278 14.09 1.12 10.81
C TRP A 278 13.10 2.29 10.78
N LYS A 279 13.57 3.50 11.10
CA LYS A 279 12.72 4.71 10.99
C LYS A 279 12.20 4.93 9.58
N ILE A 280 13.02 4.69 8.55
CA ILE A 280 12.57 4.83 7.15
C ILE A 280 11.52 3.78 6.80
N ILE A 281 11.68 2.52 7.25
CA ILE A 281 10.67 1.47 7.06
C ILE A 281 9.33 1.93 7.65
N LEU A 282 9.34 2.38 8.91
CA LEU A 282 8.13 2.83 9.59
C LEU A 282 7.50 4.06 8.89
N LEU A 283 8.31 5.06 8.52
CA LEU A 283 7.83 6.23 7.79
C LEU A 283 7.24 5.89 6.42
N SER A 284 7.83 4.92 5.72
CA SER A 284 7.32 4.46 4.42
C SER A 284 5.96 3.77 4.56
N SER A 285 5.71 3.11 5.69
CA SER A 285 4.46 2.40 5.94
C SER A 285 3.34 3.31 6.50
N VAL A 286 3.65 4.50 7.04
CA VAL A 286 2.65 5.43 7.58
C VAL A 286 1.54 5.75 6.56
N GLY A 287 1.90 5.91 5.28
CA GLY A 287 0.92 6.17 4.22
C GLY A 287 -0.11 5.06 4.03
N TYR A 288 0.20 3.84 4.51
CA TYR A 288 -0.70 2.69 4.45
C TYR A 288 -1.61 2.55 5.67
N LEU A 289 -1.47 3.35 6.72
CA LEU A 289 -2.39 3.33 7.87
C LEU A 289 -3.83 3.64 7.47
N PHE A 290 -4.03 4.47 6.43
CA PHE A 290 -5.35 4.70 5.85
C PHE A 290 -5.97 3.41 5.30
N PHE A 291 -5.17 2.59 4.63
CA PHE A 291 -5.62 1.33 4.03
C PHE A 291 -5.84 0.24 5.08
N TRP A 292 -5.26 0.36 6.27
CA TRP A 292 -5.59 -0.49 7.40
C TRP A 292 -7.08 -0.46 7.73
N VAL A 293 -7.67 0.75 7.80
CA VAL A 293 -9.09 0.91 8.09
C VAL A 293 -9.96 0.30 6.98
N ARG A 294 -9.49 0.39 5.73
CA ARG A 294 -10.21 -0.11 4.56
C ARG A 294 -10.03 -1.62 4.36
N ASP A 295 -8.81 -2.12 4.43
CA ASP A 295 -8.48 -3.46 3.94
C ASP A 295 -8.15 -4.46 5.06
N GLY A 296 -7.97 -3.99 6.31
CA GLY A 296 -7.58 -4.81 7.46
C GLY A 296 -6.13 -4.63 7.90
N PHE A 297 -5.83 -5.03 9.13
CA PHE A 297 -4.49 -4.85 9.71
C PHE A 297 -3.45 -5.83 9.15
N GLU A 298 -3.88 -6.99 8.66
CA GLU A 298 -3.04 -7.97 7.98
C GLU A 298 -2.39 -7.41 6.73
N VAL A 299 -3.14 -6.63 5.94
CA VAL A 299 -2.64 -5.96 4.73
C VAL A 299 -1.56 -4.95 5.09
N PHE A 300 -1.74 -4.19 6.18
CA PHE A 300 -0.70 -3.28 6.66
C PHE A 300 0.57 -4.03 7.07
N CYS A 301 0.45 -5.12 7.82
CA CYS A 301 1.59 -5.94 8.22
C CYS A 301 2.33 -6.52 7.00
N TYR A 302 1.61 -7.01 6.02
CA TYR A 302 2.17 -7.49 4.75
C TYR A 302 2.95 -6.41 4.00
N ILE A 303 2.43 -5.18 3.95
CA ILE A 303 3.10 -4.04 3.32
C ILE A 303 4.36 -3.64 4.11
N LEU A 304 4.30 -3.67 5.44
CA LEU A 304 5.47 -3.41 6.28
C LEU A 304 6.62 -4.37 5.96
N ILE A 305 6.31 -5.66 5.72
CA ILE A 305 7.31 -6.65 5.31
C ILE A 305 7.92 -6.30 3.95
N LYS A 306 7.14 -5.80 2.98
CA LYS A 306 7.69 -5.35 1.70
C LYS A 306 8.74 -4.24 1.89
N PHE A 307 8.44 -3.24 2.72
CA PHE A 307 9.42 -2.20 3.03
C PHE A 307 10.64 -2.74 3.77
N PHE A 308 10.44 -3.72 4.66
CA PHE A 308 11.56 -4.39 5.30
C PHE A 308 12.48 -5.09 4.29
N ILE A 309 11.92 -5.83 3.33
CA ILE A 309 12.68 -6.50 2.27
C ILE A 309 13.45 -5.47 1.42
N VAL A 310 12.78 -4.40 0.96
CA VAL A 310 13.43 -3.33 0.18
C VAL A 310 14.60 -2.72 0.93
N MET A 311 14.39 -2.37 2.20
CA MET A 311 15.43 -1.73 3.01
C MET A 311 16.55 -2.71 3.42
N PHE A 312 16.25 -4.00 3.53
CA PHE A 312 17.25 -5.04 3.72
C PHE A 312 18.16 -5.17 2.50
N ILE A 313 17.58 -5.24 1.29
CA ILE A 313 18.35 -5.26 0.03
C ILE A 313 19.20 -3.99 -0.08
N TYR A 314 18.61 -2.82 0.14
CA TYR A 314 19.31 -1.54 0.14
C TYR A 314 20.51 -1.50 1.10
N LYS A 315 20.32 -1.97 2.34
CA LYS A 315 21.38 -2.02 3.35
C LYS A 315 22.56 -2.89 2.89
N ASN A 316 22.28 -4.09 2.38
CA ASN A 316 23.33 -5.02 1.92
C ASN A 316 24.08 -4.45 0.71
N LEU A 317 23.39 -3.88 -0.28
CA LEU A 317 24.04 -3.22 -1.41
C LEU A 317 24.93 -2.04 -0.98
N THR A 318 24.48 -1.26 0.00
CA THR A 318 25.29 -0.16 0.56
C THR A 318 26.57 -0.66 1.24
N ILE A 319 26.51 -1.80 1.94
CA ILE A 319 27.68 -2.42 2.58
C ILE A 319 28.66 -2.89 1.52
N ILE A 320 28.19 -3.60 0.48
CA ILE A 320 29.01 -4.08 -0.64
C ILE A 320 29.68 -2.90 -1.34
N TYR A 321 28.93 -1.85 -1.68
CA TYR A 321 29.46 -0.65 -2.33
C TYR A 321 30.60 -0.03 -1.51
N LYS A 322 30.41 0.14 -0.21
CA LYS A 322 31.46 0.69 0.69
C LYS A 322 32.69 -0.19 0.78
N SER A 323 32.52 -1.51 0.75
CA SER A 323 33.66 -2.45 0.78
C SER A 323 34.48 -2.39 -0.51
N LEU A 324 33.82 -2.23 -1.67
CA LEU A 324 34.49 -2.07 -2.96
C LEU A 324 35.21 -0.72 -3.10
N ALA A 325 34.58 0.37 -2.65
CA ALA A 325 35.19 1.70 -2.67
C ALA A 325 36.49 1.74 -1.85
N ARG A 326 36.51 1.13 -0.66
CA ARG A 326 37.73 1.03 0.15
C ARG A 326 38.86 0.22 -0.47
N LYS A 327 38.53 -0.79 -1.29
CA LYS A 327 39.56 -1.57 -1.99
C LYS A 327 40.23 -0.81 -3.13
N ASN A 328 39.59 0.20 -3.68
CA ASN A 328 40.14 1.01 -4.77
C ASN A 328 40.96 2.21 -4.28
N GLU A 329 41.04 2.45 -2.96
CA GLU A 329 41.85 3.49 -2.32
C GLU A 329 43.25 2.96 -1.92
N PHE A 330 43.51 1.67 -2.12
CA PHE A 330 44.82 1.00 -1.96
C PHE A 330 45.41 0.59 -3.32
#